data_7b4cc5fd9b8717e5663d9ccc9f6085b9
#
_entry.id   7b4cc5fd9b8717e5663d9ccc9f6085b9
#
_cell.length_a   1.000
_cell.length_b   1.000
_cell.length_c   1.000
_cell.angle_alpha   90.00
_cell.angle_beta   90.00
_cell.angle_gamma   90.00
#
_symmetry.space_group_name_H-M   'P 1'
#
loop_
_entity.id
_entity.type
_entity.pdbx_description
1 polymer ?
#
loop_
_entity_poly.entity_id
_entity_poly.type
_entity_poly.pdbx_seq_one_letter_code
_entity_poly.pdbx_strand_id
1 'polypeptide(L)'
;MHSLLSDKSVIFFDVGYTLDYPASGDWMFTNRFYEIAGERLNQCPETQISKAREAGVDYLEKVHLIRNEEDEADQFYQYYCIISEILNLNLTDAELTSIARDRTYNMDNYKIYPDALEVVQTLSKTYSLGIISDTWPSIENQLRAIGVLEYFSFATYSFSLGVFKPDRKMYLDALGKCGHKASETVFVDDSTVNLAGAAELGITPILIAANPVSDVDTSYAKIHALSELIR
;
A
#
# COMPACT_ATOMS: atom_id res chain seq x y z
N MET A 1 0.69 -2.25 28.20
CA MET A 1 1.51 -2.46 27.00
C MET A 1 1.15 -3.84 26.44
N HIS A 2 0.70 -3.89 25.21
CA HIS A 2 0.17 -5.14 24.63
C HIS A 2 1.26 -6.22 24.60
N SER A 3 0.92 -7.48 24.92
CA SER A 3 1.89 -8.59 24.96
C SER A 3 2.60 -8.84 23.62
N LEU A 4 1.99 -8.43 22.50
CA LEU A 4 2.55 -8.55 21.14
C LEU A 4 3.75 -7.64 20.89
N LEU A 5 3.89 -6.54 21.65
CA LEU A 5 4.94 -5.54 21.49
C LEU A 5 5.97 -5.59 22.62
N SER A 6 5.85 -6.57 23.54
CA SER A 6 6.85 -6.75 24.60
C SER A 6 8.21 -7.09 23.98
N ASP A 7 9.28 -6.48 24.48
CA ASP A 7 10.67 -6.66 24.01
C ASP A 7 10.93 -6.17 22.57
N LYS A 8 10.04 -5.31 22.02
CA LYS A 8 10.21 -4.69 20.70
C LYS A 8 10.68 -3.24 20.83
N SER A 9 11.45 -2.80 19.85
CA SER A 9 11.98 -1.44 19.75
C SER A 9 11.44 -0.72 18.52
N VAL A 10 11.08 -1.46 17.46
CA VAL A 10 10.65 -0.93 16.17
C VAL A 10 9.36 -1.61 15.73
N ILE A 11 8.44 -0.81 15.21
CA ILE A 11 7.22 -1.30 14.54
C ILE A 11 7.24 -0.79 13.11
N PHE A 12 7.27 -1.73 12.15
CA PHE A 12 7.03 -1.45 10.76
C PHE A 12 5.54 -1.59 10.44
N PHE A 13 5.02 -0.70 9.63
CA PHE A 13 3.66 -0.75 9.09
C PHE A 13 3.71 -0.83 7.57
N ASP A 14 2.87 -1.67 7.00
CA ASP A 14 2.39 -1.43 5.66
C ASP A 14 1.45 -0.22 5.64
N VAL A 15 1.06 0.26 4.45
CA VAL A 15 0.16 1.42 4.32
C VAL A 15 -1.22 0.97 3.87
N GLY A 16 -1.34 0.40 2.67
CA GLY A 16 -2.62 0.03 2.09
C GLY A 16 -3.34 -1.07 2.88
N TYR A 17 -4.61 -0.91 3.16
CA TYR A 17 -5.42 -1.79 4.01
C TYR A 17 -4.86 -2.03 5.44
N THR A 18 -3.80 -1.27 5.80
CA THR A 18 -3.20 -1.25 7.13
C THR A 18 -3.44 0.10 7.82
N LEU A 19 -2.97 1.20 7.23
CA LEU A 19 -3.17 2.56 7.74
C LEU A 19 -4.31 3.27 7.02
N ASP A 20 -4.50 2.98 5.74
CA ASP A 20 -5.52 3.60 4.90
C ASP A 20 -6.15 2.61 3.90
N TYR A 21 -7.12 3.10 3.15
CA TYR A 21 -7.84 2.36 2.13
C TYR A 21 -8.27 3.28 0.98
N PRO A 22 -8.51 2.73 -0.24
CA PRO A 22 -8.91 3.52 -1.38
C PRO A 22 -10.34 4.05 -1.23
N ALA A 23 -10.56 5.35 -1.46
CA ALA A 23 -11.86 6.01 -1.32
C ALA A 23 -12.92 5.47 -2.29
N SER A 24 -12.49 4.96 -3.45
CA SER A 24 -13.37 4.31 -4.43
C SER A 24 -13.65 2.83 -4.15
N GLY A 25 -12.94 2.23 -3.18
CA GLY A 25 -12.90 0.79 -2.94
C GLY A 25 -11.89 0.05 -3.85
N ASP A 26 -11.14 0.75 -4.68
CA ASP A 26 -10.19 0.18 -5.63
C ASP A 26 -8.94 1.05 -5.74
N TRP A 27 -7.75 0.44 -5.62
CA TRP A 27 -6.47 1.17 -5.69
C TRP A 27 -6.15 1.72 -7.08
N MET A 28 -6.64 1.06 -8.12
CA MET A 28 -6.33 1.39 -9.51
C MET A 28 -7.45 2.16 -10.21
N PHE A 29 -8.71 1.89 -9.86
CA PHE A 29 -9.86 2.58 -10.41
C PHE A 29 -10.37 3.62 -9.40
N THR A 30 -9.83 4.85 -9.51
CA THR A 30 -10.21 5.98 -8.66
C THR A 30 -11.65 6.44 -8.93
N ASN A 31 -12.19 7.30 -8.07
CA ASN A 31 -13.49 7.94 -8.35
C ASN A 31 -13.49 8.64 -9.72
N ARG A 32 -12.36 9.28 -10.09
CA ARG A 32 -12.23 9.93 -11.40
C ARG A 32 -12.28 8.94 -12.55
N PHE A 33 -11.71 7.75 -12.40
CA PHE A 33 -11.84 6.67 -13.38
C PHE A 33 -13.32 6.27 -13.55
N TYR A 34 -14.05 6.06 -12.46
CA TYR A 34 -15.47 5.70 -12.51
C TYR A 34 -16.35 6.81 -13.08
N GLU A 35 -16.06 8.08 -12.81
CA GLU A 35 -16.75 9.22 -13.41
C GLU A 35 -16.62 9.23 -14.93
N ILE A 36 -15.44 8.94 -15.46
CA ILE A 36 -15.14 8.99 -16.90
C ILE A 36 -15.55 7.71 -17.63
N ALA A 37 -15.23 6.56 -17.04
CA ALA A 37 -15.29 5.26 -17.71
C ALA A 37 -16.34 4.30 -17.13
N GLY A 38 -16.97 4.61 -15.99
CA GLY A 38 -17.79 3.66 -15.24
C GLY A 38 -18.97 3.09 -16.03
N GLU A 39 -19.68 3.89 -16.82
CA GLU A 39 -20.77 3.41 -17.66
C GLU A 39 -20.28 2.43 -18.73
N ARG A 40 -19.11 2.69 -19.33
CA ARG A 40 -18.49 1.81 -20.34
C ARG A 40 -17.94 0.55 -19.67
N LEU A 41 -17.33 0.67 -18.49
CA LEU A 41 -16.84 -0.46 -17.71
C LEU A 41 -17.94 -1.44 -17.31
N ASN A 42 -19.11 -0.94 -16.91
CA ASN A 42 -20.27 -1.75 -16.52
C ASN A 42 -20.82 -2.62 -17.66
N GLN A 43 -20.44 -2.35 -18.91
CA GLN A 43 -20.81 -3.15 -20.07
C GLN A 43 -19.80 -4.27 -20.36
N CYS A 44 -18.64 -4.26 -19.69
CA CYS A 44 -17.59 -5.24 -19.89
C CYS A 44 -17.83 -6.50 -19.04
N PRO A 45 -17.62 -7.70 -19.58
CA PRO A 45 -17.64 -8.93 -18.79
C PRO A 45 -16.53 -8.91 -17.72
N GLU A 46 -16.84 -9.42 -16.50
CA GLU A 46 -15.89 -9.49 -15.39
C GLU A 46 -14.58 -10.19 -15.76
N THR A 47 -14.68 -11.26 -16.57
CA THR A 47 -13.50 -11.99 -17.07
C THR A 47 -12.59 -11.14 -17.95
N GLN A 48 -13.14 -10.15 -18.64
CA GLN A 48 -12.38 -9.23 -19.47
C GLN A 48 -11.75 -8.14 -18.60
N ILE A 49 -12.46 -7.66 -17.59
CA ILE A 49 -11.95 -6.71 -16.60
C ILE A 49 -10.75 -7.33 -15.85
N SER A 50 -10.87 -8.60 -15.40
CA SER A 50 -9.77 -9.32 -14.74
C SER A 50 -8.53 -9.43 -15.64
N LYS A 51 -8.71 -9.77 -16.92
CA LYS A 51 -7.57 -9.82 -17.88
C LYS A 51 -6.92 -8.46 -18.10
N ALA A 52 -7.72 -7.40 -18.19
CA ALA A 52 -7.19 -6.05 -18.35
C ALA A 52 -6.37 -5.63 -17.13
N ARG A 53 -6.88 -5.92 -15.91
CA ARG A 53 -6.15 -5.67 -14.65
C ARG A 53 -4.84 -6.43 -14.59
N GLU A 54 -4.85 -7.73 -14.91
CA GLU A 54 -3.66 -8.57 -14.95
C GLU A 54 -2.59 -7.97 -15.89
N ALA A 55 -2.98 -7.63 -17.13
CA ALA A 55 -2.07 -7.02 -18.10
C ALA A 55 -1.53 -5.64 -17.63
N GLY A 56 -2.37 -4.85 -16.98
CA GLY A 56 -1.97 -3.56 -16.40
C GLY A 56 -0.99 -3.74 -15.24
N VAL A 57 -1.24 -4.68 -14.34
CA VAL A 57 -0.34 -5.00 -13.22
C VAL A 57 1.00 -5.53 -13.75
N ASP A 58 0.98 -6.45 -14.70
CA ASP A 58 2.20 -6.95 -15.36
C ASP A 58 3.07 -5.84 -15.95
N TYR A 59 2.44 -4.79 -16.49
CA TYR A 59 3.18 -3.60 -16.96
C TYR A 59 3.80 -2.82 -15.80
N LEU A 60 3.04 -2.55 -14.74
CA LEU A 60 3.54 -1.82 -13.56
C LEU A 60 4.71 -2.54 -12.90
N GLU A 61 4.65 -3.87 -12.78
CA GLU A 61 5.73 -4.68 -12.20
C GLU A 61 7.03 -4.62 -13.01
N LYS A 62 6.92 -4.59 -14.35
CA LYS A 62 8.10 -4.53 -15.24
C LYS A 62 8.81 -3.18 -15.22
N VAL A 63 8.11 -2.11 -14.88
CA VAL A 63 8.61 -0.72 -14.92
C VAL A 63 8.46 -0.06 -13.55
N HIS A 64 8.85 -0.75 -12.49
CA HIS A 64 8.58 -0.28 -11.13
C HIS A 64 9.67 0.63 -10.54
N LEU A 65 10.88 0.64 -11.11
CA LEU A 65 11.94 1.54 -10.68
C LEU A 65 11.70 2.93 -11.29
N ILE A 66 10.97 3.77 -10.57
CA ILE A 66 10.60 5.14 -10.97
C ILE A 66 11.09 6.15 -9.93
N ARG A 67 11.20 7.44 -10.29
CA ARG A 67 11.98 8.39 -9.52
C ARG A 67 11.17 9.48 -8.84
N ASN A 68 10.06 9.87 -9.45
CA ASN A 68 9.27 11.00 -9.04
C ASN A 68 7.80 10.85 -9.48
N GLU A 69 6.95 11.75 -9.05
CA GLU A 69 5.50 11.73 -9.32
C GLU A 69 5.15 11.94 -10.79
N GLU A 70 6.00 12.61 -11.57
CA GLU A 70 5.75 12.76 -13.01
C GLU A 70 6.00 11.43 -13.73
N ASP A 71 7.11 10.72 -13.40
CA ASP A 71 7.35 9.34 -13.87
C ASP A 71 6.18 8.40 -13.46
N GLU A 72 5.61 8.60 -12.26
CA GLU A 72 4.42 7.86 -11.79
C GLU A 72 3.19 8.16 -12.63
N ALA A 73 2.90 9.44 -12.89
CA ALA A 73 1.76 9.85 -13.70
C ALA A 73 1.86 9.30 -15.13
N ASP A 74 3.06 9.33 -15.73
CA ASP A 74 3.32 8.76 -17.05
C ASP A 74 3.15 7.24 -17.04
N GLN A 75 3.59 6.55 -15.98
CA GLN A 75 3.39 5.12 -15.83
C GLN A 75 1.90 4.77 -15.71
N PHE A 76 1.13 5.48 -14.89
CA PHE A 76 -0.31 5.26 -14.79
C PHE A 76 -1.07 5.64 -16.07
N TYR A 77 -0.61 6.65 -16.82
CA TYR A 77 -1.15 6.91 -18.14
C TYR A 77 -1.05 5.66 -19.05
N GLN A 78 0.11 5.03 -19.11
CA GLN A 78 0.30 3.80 -19.89
C GLN A 78 -0.54 2.63 -19.34
N TYR A 79 -0.64 2.50 -18.01
CA TYR A 79 -1.54 1.54 -17.39
C TYR A 79 -2.98 1.70 -17.89
N TYR A 80 -3.51 2.93 -17.87
CA TYR A 80 -4.88 3.19 -18.33
C TYR A 80 -5.04 3.06 -19.85
N CYS A 81 -4.01 3.27 -20.66
CA CYS A 81 -4.01 2.93 -22.08
C CYS A 81 -4.25 1.42 -22.27
N ILE A 82 -3.52 0.58 -21.55
CA ILE A 82 -3.68 -0.89 -21.60
C ILE A 82 -5.10 -1.29 -21.19
N ILE A 83 -5.61 -0.75 -20.08
CA ILE A 83 -6.98 -1.00 -19.62
C ILE A 83 -8.00 -0.59 -20.68
N SER A 84 -7.87 0.61 -21.24
CA SER A 84 -8.77 1.16 -22.24
C SER A 84 -8.79 0.33 -23.53
N GLU A 85 -7.63 -0.14 -23.99
CA GLU A 85 -7.49 -0.97 -25.19
C GLU A 85 -8.15 -2.34 -25.01
N ILE A 86 -7.81 -3.06 -23.95
CA ILE A 86 -8.34 -4.41 -23.70
C ILE A 86 -9.86 -4.40 -23.49
N LEU A 87 -10.37 -3.38 -22.80
CA LEU A 87 -11.79 -3.25 -22.48
C LEU A 87 -12.59 -2.50 -23.59
N ASN A 88 -11.93 -2.01 -24.64
CA ASN A 88 -12.53 -1.19 -25.69
C ASN A 88 -13.28 0.03 -25.12
N LEU A 89 -12.72 0.68 -24.10
CA LEU A 89 -13.36 1.83 -23.46
C LEU A 89 -13.31 3.09 -24.33
N ASN A 90 -12.49 3.12 -25.37
CA ASN A 90 -12.31 4.26 -26.27
C ASN A 90 -12.09 5.58 -25.53
N LEU A 91 -11.22 5.56 -24.50
CA LEU A 91 -10.84 6.75 -23.77
C LEU A 91 -9.96 7.65 -24.65
N THR A 92 -10.26 8.94 -24.64
CA THR A 92 -9.44 9.96 -25.30
C THR A 92 -8.15 10.22 -24.51
N ASP A 93 -7.14 10.77 -25.19
CA ASP A 93 -5.88 11.17 -24.54
C ASP A 93 -6.10 12.10 -23.33
N ALA A 94 -7.03 13.05 -23.43
CA ALA A 94 -7.38 13.95 -22.35
C ALA A 94 -8.04 13.21 -21.17
N GLU A 95 -8.89 12.21 -21.40
CA GLU A 95 -9.50 11.38 -20.36
C GLU A 95 -8.42 10.51 -19.67
N LEU A 96 -7.55 9.85 -20.44
CA LEU A 96 -6.44 9.03 -19.92
C LEU A 96 -5.50 9.87 -19.04
N THR A 97 -5.08 11.03 -19.53
CA THR A 97 -4.25 11.98 -18.77
C THR A 97 -4.95 12.46 -17.50
N SER A 98 -6.25 12.75 -17.57
CA SER A 98 -7.03 13.20 -16.40
C SER A 98 -7.08 12.12 -15.32
N ILE A 99 -7.28 10.85 -15.69
CA ILE A 99 -7.36 9.71 -14.77
C ILE A 99 -5.98 9.45 -14.14
N ALA A 100 -4.92 9.42 -14.95
CA ALA A 100 -3.56 9.18 -14.47
C ALA A 100 -3.09 10.25 -13.48
N ARG A 101 -3.33 11.52 -13.79
CA ARG A 101 -2.98 12.62 -12.89
C ARG A 101 -3.84 12.63 -11.62
N ASP A 102 -5.13 12.29 -11.71
CA ASP A 102 -5.97 12.11 -10.51
C ASP A 102 -5.41 11.00 -9.61
N ARG A 103 -5.03 9.85 -10.19
CA ARG A 103 -4.45 8.73 -9.43
C ARG A 103 -3.16 9.14 -8.68
N THR A 104 -2.32 9.97 -9.30
CA THR A 104 -1.03 10.39 -8.75
C THR A 104 -1.15 11.55 -7.77
N TYR A 105 -1.97 12.56 -8.07
CA TYR A 105 -1.93 13.83 -7.35
C TYR A 105 -3.15 14.12 -6.47
N ASN A 106 -4.25 13.38 -6.64
CA ASN A 106 -5.45 13.60 -5.83
C ASN A 106 -5.41 12.77 -4.55
N MET A 107 -5.02 13.39 -3.45
CA MET A 107 -4.91 12.73 -2.15
C MET A 107 -6.28 12.37 -1.53
N ASP A 108 -7.41 12.89 -2.05
CA ASP A 108 -8.76 12.49 -1.65
C ASP A 108 -9.09 11.04 -2.04
N ASN A 109 -8.28 10.42 -2.89
CA ASN A 109 -8.36 9.00 -3.23
C ASN A 109 -8.00 8.07 -2.06
N TYR A 110 -7.46 8.59 -0.96
CA TYR A 110 -7.00 7.82 0.19
C TYR A 110 -7.77 8.19 1.45
N LYS A 111 -8.23 7.21 2.20
CA LYS A 111 -8.97 7.39 3.45
C LYS A 111 -8.26 6.67 4.58
N ILE A 112 -7.91 7.40 5.62
CA ILE A 112 -7.29 6.83 6.82
C ILE A 112 -8.29 5.96 7.59
N TYR A 113 -7.84 4.83 8.15
CA TYR A 113 -8.65 4.09 9.12
C TYR A 113 -8.88 4.95 10.39
N PRO A 114 -10.07 4.88 10.99
CA PRO A 114 -10.47 5.82 12.05
C PRO A 114 -9.54 5.86 13.27
N ASP A 115 -8.89 4.74 13.58
CA ASP A 115 -7.99 4.60 14.73
C ASP A 115 -6.50 4.76 14.39
N ALA A 116 -6.13 4.79 13.09
CA ALA A 116 -4.73 4.76 12.68
C ALA A 116 -3.92 5.97 13.20
N LEU A 117 -4.46 7.18 13.12
CA LEU A 117 -3.76 8.39 13.58
C LEU A 117 -3.47 8.32 15.09
N GLU A 118 -4.48 7.98 15.92
CA GLU A 118 -4.32 7.87 17.37
C GLU A 118 -3.28 6.81 17.72
N VAL A 119 -3.31 5.67 17.02
CA VAL A 119 -2.39 4.55 17.28
C VAL A 119 -0.96 4.91 16.94
N VAL A 120 -0.69 5.48 15.76
CA VAL A 120 0.69 5.86 15.40
C VAL A 120 1.22 6.97 16.30
N GLN A 121 0.38 7.95 16.69
CA GLN A 121 0.74 8.98 17.67
C GLN A 121 1.09 8.40 19.04
N THR A 122 0.37 7.39 19.47
CA THR A 122 0.61 6.76 20.77
C THR A 122 1.85 5.90 20.74
N LEU A 123 2.00 5.06 19.71
CA LEU A 123 3.14 4.15 19.58
C LEU A 123 4.45 4.89 19.33
N SER A 124 4.46 6.00 18.60
CA SER A 124 5.66 6.80 18.33
C SER A 124 6.33 7.39 19.58
N LYS A 125 5.61 7.47 20.70
CA LYS A 125 6.16 7.91 22.00
C LYS A 125 7.09 6.88 22.64
N THR A 126 6.99 5.62 22.24
CA THR A 126 7.70 4.50 22.89
C THR A 126 8.54 3.70 21.89
N TYR A 127 8.07 3.59 20.65
CA TYR A 127 8.71 2.79 19.60
C TYR A 127 9.19 3.67 18.45
N SER A 128 10.26 3.27 17.78
CA SER A 128 10.58 3.83 16.48
C SER A 128 9.61 3.23 15.43
N LEU A 129 8.92 4.08 14.69
CA LEU A 129 7.99 3.62 13.66
C LEU A 129 8.65 3.72 12.28
N GLY A 130 8.42 2.72 11.45
CA GLY A 130 8.88 2.66 10.07
C GLY A 130 7.79 2.16 9.12
N ILE A 131 8.00 2.39 7.83
CA ILE A 131 7.10 1.93 6.76
C ILE A 131 7.82 0.90 5.91
N ILE A 132 7.10 -0.16 5.49
CA ILE A 132 7.50 -1.07 4.42
C ILE A 132 6.28 -1.21 3.49
N SER A 133 6.29 -0.53 2.34
CA SER A 133 5.12 -0.45 1.47
C SER A 133 5.42 -0.69 0.00
N ASP A 134 4.52 -1.43 -0.64
CA ASP A 134 4.44 -1.55 -2.09
C ASP A 134 3.68 -0.33 -2.62
N THR A 135 4.41 0.61 -3.24
CA THR A 135 3.88 1.93 -3.51
C THR A 135 4.66 2.69 -4.59
N TRP A 136 4.25 3.91 -4.85
CA TRP A 136 4.76 4.85 -5.85
C TRP A 136 5.25 6.15 -5.20
N PRO A 137 5.97 7.03 -5.94
CA PRO A 137 6.54 8.27 -5.40
C PRO A 137 5.58 9.21 -4.68
N SER A 138 4.30 9.22 -5.04
CA SER A 138 3.26 10.04 -4.41
C SER A 138 2.96 9.68 -2.95
N ILE A 139 3.50 8.57 -2.44
CA ILE A 139 3.20 8.02 -1.10
C ILE A 139 3.44 9.03 0.04
N GLU A 140 4.49 9.85 -0.03
CA GLU A 140 4.74 10.81 1.06
C GLU A 140 3.68 11.92 1.09
N ASN A 141 3.12 12.32 -0.05
CA ASN A 141 2.00 13.25 -0.11
C ASN A 141 0.72 12.60 0.44
N GLN A 142 0.48 11.31 0.13
CA GLN A 142 -0.60 10.52 0.69
C GLN A 142 -0.50 10.48 2.22
N LEU A 143 0.64 10.05 2.77
CA LEU A 143 0.87 9.96 4.21
C LEU A 143 0.77 11.31 4.93
N ARG A 144 1.20 12.39 4.26
CA ARG A 144 1.06 13.76 4.77
C ARG A 144 -0.41 14.19 4.77
N ALA A 145 -1.15 13.88 3.71
CA ALA A 145 -2.57 14.23 3.60
C ALA A 145 -3.43 13.52 4.63
N ILE A 146 -3.11 12.26 4.95
CA ILE A 146 -3.80 11.51 6.03
C ILE A 146 -3.24 11.80 7.43
N GLY A 147 -2.20 12.65 7.54
CA GLY A 147 -1.70 13.19 8.82
C GLY A 147 -0.78 12.26 9.61
N VAL A 148 -0.17 11.24 8.99
CA VAL A 148 0.64 10.25 9.72
C VAL A 148 2.14 10.31 9.41
N LEU A 149 2.57 11.00 8.35
CA LEU A 149 3.96 10.98 7.87
C LEU A 149 4.97 11.35 8.96
N GLU A 150 4.68 12.32 9.80
CA GLU A 150 5.59 12.86 10.82
C GLU A 150 5.93 11.88 11.95
N TYR A 151 5.17 10.78 12.09
CA TYR A 151 5.40 9.77 13.13
C TYR A 151 6.36 8.67 12.69
N PHE A 152 6.73 8.61 11.41
CA PHE A 152 7.63 7.60 10.87
C PHE A 152 9.05 8.13 10.73
N SER A 153 10.01 7.42 11.35
CA SER A 153 11.42 7.82 11.34
C SER A 153 12.16 7.36 10.09
N PHE A 154 11.67 6.34 9.40
CA PHE A 154 12.26 5.76 8.20
C PHE A 154 11.18 5.04 7.37
N ALA A 155 11.48 4.86 6.09
CA ALA A 155 10.58 4.17 5.18
C ALA A 155 11.35 3.38 4.11
N THR A 156 10.77 2.24 3.73
CA THR A 156 11.19 1.41 2.60
C THR A 156 10.04 1.33 1.61
N TYR A 157 10.28 1.84 0.41
CA TYR A 157 9.29 1.91 -0.66
C TYR A 157 9.72 1.04 -1.84
N SER A 158 8.80 0.26 -2.37
CA SER A 158 9.05 -0.67 -3.47
C SER A 158 9.57 0.03 -4.73
N PHE A 159 9.01 1.20 -5.08
CA PHE A 159 9.44 1.95 -6.28
C PHE A 159 10.92 2.35 -6.25
N SER A 160 11.50 2.60 -5.08
CA SER A 160 12.91 2.99 -4.94
C SER A 160 13.86 1.81 -5.05
N LEU A 161 13.38 0.59 -4.81
CA LEU A 161 14.14 -0.66 -4.89
C LEU A 161 13.86 -1.45 -6.17
N GLY A 162 12.77 -1.12 -6.88
CA GLY A 162 12.32 -1.81 -8.09
C GLY A 162 11.84 -3.24 -7.83
N VAL A 163 11.41 -3.55 -6.61
CA VAL A 163 10.87 -4.85 -6.18
C VAL A 163 9.70 -4.66 -5.23
N PHE A 164 8.79 -5.63 -5.18
CA PHE A 164 7.65 -5.67 -4.28
C PHE A 164 7.86 -6.65 -3.14
N LYS A 165 7.13 -6.50 -2.03
CA LYS A 165 6.99 -7.55 -1.03
C LYS A 165 6.39 -8.80 -1.70
N PRO A 166 6.82 -10.01 -1.38
CA PRO A 166 7.72 -10.36 -0.29
C PRO A 166 9.21 -10.44 -0.67
N ASP A 167 9.69 -9.71 -1.68
CA ASP A 167 11.13 -9.73 -1.99
C ASP A 167 11.95 -9.36 -0.75
N ARG A 168 12.94 -10.17 -0.46
CA ARG A 168 13.82 -10.04 0.70
C ARG A 168 14.51 -8.67 0.80
N LYS A 169 14.75 -7.99 -0.33
CA LYS A 169 15.36 -6.66 -0.35
C LYS A 169 14.55 -5.62 0.40
N MET A 170 13.21 -5.72 0.36
CA MET A 170 12.32 -4.79 1.07
C MET A 170 12.59 -4.82 2.58
N TYR A 171 12.67 -6.01 3.15
CA TYR A 171 12.86 -6.17 4.60
C TYR A 171 14.29 -5.91 5.03
N LEU A 172 15.29 -6.27 4.21
CA LEU A 172 16.69 -6.00 4.49
C LEU A 172 17.00 -4.49 4.46
N ASP A 173 16.42 -3.75 3.52
CA ASP A 173 16.54 -2.28 3.48
C ASP A 173 15.91 -1.66 4.73
N ALA A 174 14.72 -2.09 5.14
CA ALA A 174 14.06 -1.62 6.35
C ALA A 174 14.87 -1.90 7.62
N LEU A 175 15.40 -3.13 7.75
CA LEU A 175 16.27 -3.52 8.88
C LEU A 175 17.56 -2.70 8.88
N GLY A 176 18.16 -2.45 7.71
CA GLY A 176 19.34 -1.60 7.59
C GLY A 176 19.11 -0.16 8.04
N LYS A 177 17.95 0.39 7.70
CA LYS A 177 17.56 1.76 8.09
C LYS A 177 17.23 1.89 9.57
N CYS A 178 16.57 0.90 10.17
CA CYS A 178 16.19 0.97 11.59
C CYS A 178 17.36 0.72 12.54
N GLY A 179 18.40 0.01 12.12
CA GLY A 179 19.58 -0.27 12.93
C GLY A 179 19.36 -1.23 14.11
N HIS A 180 18.21 -1.93 14.15
CA HIS A 180 17.85 -2.90 15.17
C HIS A 180 17.93 -4.33 14.64
N LYS A 181 18.00 -5.32 15.55
CA LYS A 181 17.92 -6.72 15.19
C LYS A 181 16.49 -7.06 14.75
N ALA A 182 16.32 -7.95 13.79
CA ALA A 182 15.00 -8.38 13.33
C ALA A 182 14.11 -8.87 14.49
N SER A 183 14.69 -9.57 15.48
CA SER A 183 13.95 -10.06 16.67
C SER A 183 13.36 -8.94 17.55
N GLU A 184 13.91 -7.71 17.44
CA GLU A 184 13.45 -6.53 18.16
C GLU A 184 12.41 -5.72 17.36
N THR A 185 12.00 -6.23 16.19
CA THR A 185 11.07 -5.56 15.28
C THR A 185 9.78 -6.34 15.10
N VAL A 186 8.72 -5.62 14.74
CA VAL A 186 7.41 -6.15 14.35
C VAL A 186 7.06 -5.59 12.98
N PHE A 187 6.36 -6.35 12.16
CA PHE A 187 5.74 -5.88 10.93
C PHE A 187 4.24 -6.15 10.95
N VAL A 188 3.46 -5.08 10.80
CA VAL A 188 2.00 -5.09 10.71
C VAL A 188 1.62 -4.92 9.25
N ASP A 189 0.94 -5.92 8.67
CA ASP A 189 0.60 -5.97 7.24
C ASP A 189 -0.71 -6.78 7.08
N ASP A 190 -1.51 -6.50 6.08
CA ASP A 190 -2.76 -7.20 5.79
C ASP A 190 -2.58 -8.47 4.95
N SER A 191 -1.39 -8.72 4.45
CA SER A 191 -1.03 -9.86 3.59
C SER A 191 -0.19 -10.90 4.32
N THR A 192 -0.71 -12.12 4.45
CA THR A 192 0.07 -13.24 5.03
C THR A 192 1.30 -13.61 4.20
N VAL A 193 1.30 -13.33 2.90
CA VAL A 193 2.45 -13.55 2.01
C VAL A 193 3.59 -12.58 2.36
N ASN A 194 3.26 -11.31 2.57
CA ASN A 194 4.23 -10.29 3.00
C ASN A 194 4.79 -10.61 4.39
N LEU A 195 3.89 -10.99 5.30
CA LEU A 195 4.27 -11.38 6.66
C LEU A 195 5.19 -12.61 6.69
N ALA A 196 4.99 -13.58 5.79
CA ALA A 196 5.87 -14.73 5.66
C ALA A 196 7.29 -14.32 5.25
N GLY A 197 7.43 -13.42 4.26
CA GLY A 197 8.73 -12.88 3.85
C GLY A 197 9.47 -12.14 4.97
N ALA A 198 8.75 -11.38 5.79
CA ALA A 198 9.30 -10.72 6.98
C ALA A 198 9.74 -11.73 8.05
N ALA A 199 8.92 -12.74 8.31
CA ALA A 199 9.18 -13.79 9.30
C ALA A 199 10.43 -14.62 8.97
N GLU A 200 10.71 -14.89 7.69
CA GLU A 200 11.93 -15.58 7.25
C GLU A 200 13.22 -14.84 7.67
N LEU A 201 13.14 -13.55 7.89
CA LEU A 201 14.26 -12.73 8.38
C LEU A 201 14.25 -12.52 9.90
N GLY A 202 13.27 -13.08 10.60
CA GLY A 202 13.13 -12.97 12.06
C GLY A 202 12.39 -11.73 12.53
N ILE A 203 11.73 -10.98 11.64
CA ILE A 203 10.79 -9.90 11.99
C ILE A 203 9.51 -10.55 12.52
N THR A 204 8.98 -10.07 13.63
CA THR A 204 7.73 -10.62 14.21
C THR A 204 6.51 -10.18 13.38
N PRO A 205 5.75 -11.10 12.78
CA PRO A 205 4.59 -10.75 11.96
C PRO A 205 3.34 -10.53 12.80
N ILE A 206 2.55 -9.52 12.44
CA ILE A 206 1.18 -9.30 12.95
C ILE A 206 0.26 -9.05 11.75
N LEU A 207 -0.74 -9.90 11.59
CA LEU A 207 -1.78 -9.71 10.57
C LEU A 207 -2.79 -8.67 11.06
N ILE A 208 -3.03 -7.64 10.25
CA ILE A 208 -4.17 -6.73 10.43
C ILE A 208 -5.30 -7.14 9.49
N ALA A 209 -6.45 -7.53 10.06
CA ALA A 209 -7.66 -7.94 9.34
C ALA A 209 -8.73 -6.84 9.39
N ALA A 210 -8.34 -5.59 9.17
CA ALA A 210 -9.26 -4.45 9.10
C ALA A 210 -10.16 -4.50 7.85
N ASN A 211 -9.63 -5.08 6.76
CA ASN A 211 -10.41 -5.41 5.57
C ASN A 211 -10.89 -6.87 5.65
N PRO A 212 -12.19 -7.17 5.42
CA PRO A 212 -12.70 -8.55 5.45
C PRO A 212 -11.96 -9.52 4.52
N VAL A 213 -11.37 -9.06 3.43
CA VAL A 213 -10.58 -9.90 2.50
C VAL A 213 -9.29 -10.39 3.16
N SER A 214 -8.74 -9.61 4.08
CA SER A 214 -7.51 -9.94 4.82
C SER A 214 -7.77 -10.81 6.06
N ASP A 215 -9.03 -11.10 6.41
CA ASP A 215 -9.37 -11.96 7.55
C ASP A 215 -9.27 -13.45 7.17
N VAL A 216 -8.04 -13.91 7.02
CA VAL A 216 -7.71 -15.28 6.68
C VAL A 216 -7.22 -16.07 7.89
N ASP A 217 -7.30 -17.40 7.81
CA ASP A 217 -6.77 -18.27 8.86
C ASP A 217 -5.23 -18.28 8.79
N THR A 218 -4.60 -18.07 9.95
CA THR A 218 -3.13 -17.98 10.05
C THR A 218 -2.64 -18.33 11.45
N SER A 219 -1.38 -18.78 11.54
CA SER A 219 -0.68 -18.96 12.82
C SER A 219 -0.08 -17.66 13.38
N TYR A 220 -0.07 -16.56 12.62
CA TYR A 220 0.41 -15.28 13.09
C TYR A 220 -0.55 -14.64 14.10
N ALA A 221 -0.01 -13.78 14.95
CA ALA A 221 -0.85 -12.90 15.76
C ALA A 221 -1.75 -12.08 14.83
N LYS A 222 -3.04 -11.98 15.16
CA LYS A 222 -4.04 -11.28 14.35
C LYS A 222 -4.73 -10.21 15.18
N ILE A 223 -4.90 -9.04 14.58
CA ILE A 223 -5.71 -7.93 15.08
C ILE A 223 -6.72 -7.52 14.01
N HIS A 224 -7.87 -6.95 14.41
CA HIS A 224 -8.92 -6.49 13.50
C HIS A 224 -9.01 -4.96 13.46
N ALA A 225 -8.29 -4.29 14.35
CA ALA A 225 -8.15 -2.84 14.39
C ALA A 225 -6.78 -2.48 14.96
N LEU A 226 -6.18 -1.40 14.47
CA LEU A 226 -4.87 -0.93 14.95
C LEU A 226 -4.89 -0.58 16.44
N SER A 227 -6.04 -0.10 16.95
CA SER A 227 -6.23 0.22 18.37
C SER A 227 -5.99 -0.97 19.32
N GLU A 228 -5.99 -2.20 18.82
CA GLU A 228 -5.63 -3.38 19.62
C GLU A 228 -4.14 -3.42 19.98
N LEU A 229 -3.27 -2.68 19.27
CA LEU A 229 -1.85 -2.57 19.59
C LEU A 229 -1.56 -1.70 20.83
N ILE A 230 -2.51 -0.86 21.25
CA ILE A 230 -2.34 0.10 22.37
C ILE A 230 -3.20 -0.21 23.60
N ARG A 231 -3.98 -1.28 23.56
CA ARG A 231 -4.86 -1.73 24.66
C ARG A 231 -4.16 -2.60 25.68
#